data_215ed60a45cf2216933f714a6c4e1490
#
_entry.id   215ed60a45cf2216933f714a6c4e1490
#
_cell.length_a   1.000
_cell.length_b   1.000
_cell.length_c   1.000
_cell.angle_alpha   90.00
_cell.angle_beta   90.00
_cell.angle_gamma   90.00
#
_symmetry.space_group_name_H-M   'P 1'
#
loop_
_entity.id
_entity.type
_entity.pdbx_description
1 polymer ?
#
loop_
_entity_poly.entity_id
_entity_poly.type
_entity_poly.pdbx_seq_one_letter_code
_entity_poly.pdbx_strand_id
1 'polypeptide(L)'
;MNNYYELGNLLGRNKILNIVIGQRGCGKTFQAKKWAIKKFIETGKEFIWIRRYKTELKSLQSFFDDIVSEGYFDSHSLEVKGKKAYIDGQVAGYFVALSVSANQKSVPYPNVDKIIFDEFMIEKGNIRYLPNEVETFLAFFDTVIRNRSNCRALLIGNNMSVVNPYFEYFNITIPYGTTFWSNENIAIEYTMNESFANQRLETPFGQLIKGTNYGNFSLENKSLRDNLNFIEAKSQTAKFKFNFQYEDKYFGVWFDLSNDKIYISSQYDAYGRTYTLTTNTHEPNKLYIKQMKNIHHIKIIKEAWGVGSLYFENQQIKANFFELVYPLL
;
A
#
# COMPACT_ATOMS: atom_id res chain seq x y z
N MET A 1 5.25 28.43 -10.45
CA MET A 1 3.99 27.75 -10.06
C MET A 1 4.37 26.44 -9.40
N ASN A 2 3.96 26.23 -8.15
CA ASN A 2 4.27 24.98 -7.45
C ASN A 2 3.52 23.83 -8.13
N ASN A 3 4.25 22.95 -8.80
CA ASN A 3 3.72 21.76 -9.48
C ASN A 3 3.44 20.63 -8.48
N TYR A 4 2.78 20.92 -7.36
CA TYR A 4 2.37 19.90 -6.41
C TYR A 4 1.12 19.16 -6.91
N TYR A 5 1.01 17.90 -6.50
CA TYR A 5 -0.16 17.08 -6.73
C TYR A 5 -1.43 17.74 -6.17
N GLU A 6 -2.56 17.61 -6.87
CA GLU A 6 -3.87 18.12 -6.43
C GLU A 6 -4.88 16.99 -6.27
N LEU A 7 -5.53 16.92 -5.10
CA LEU A 7 -6.54 15.90 -4.75
C LEU A 7 -7.87 16.05 -5.51
N GLY A 8 -8.08 17.15 -6.25
CA GLY A 8 -9.37 17.48 -6.83
C GLY A 8 -9.93 16.41 -7.76
N ASN A 9 -9.09 15.81 -8.61
CA ASN A 9 -9.50 14.75 -9.52
C ASN A 9 -9.95 13.49 -8.78
N LEU A 10 -9.17 13.05 -7.78
CA LEU A 10 -9.49 11.86 -6.99
C LEU A 10 -10.79 12.04 -6.18
N LEU A 11 -10.86 13.12 -5.39
CA LEU A 11 -12.00 13.38 -4.51
C LEU A 11 -13.27 13.76 -5.27
N GLY A 12 -13.15 14.32 -6.48
CA GLY A 12 -14.27 14.62 -7.37
C GLY A 12 -15.06 13.38 -7.81
N ARG A 13 -14.48 12.18 -7.72
CA ARG A 13 -15.16 10.92 -8.01
C ARG A 13 -16.16 10.49 -6.95
N ASN A 14 -16.20 11.17 -5.81
CA ASN A 14 -17.17 10.95 -4.74
C ASN A 14 -17.23 9.51 -4.19
N LYS A 15 -16.07 8.83 -4.09
CA LYS A 15 -15.99 7.46 -3.58
C LYS A 15 -15.81 7.44 -2.06
N ILE A 16 -16.28 6.36 -1.42
CA ILE A 16 -16.13 6.17 0.03
C ILE A 16 -14.66 5.94 0.41
N LEU A 17 -13.91 5.21 -0.42
CA LEU A 17 -12.48 4.96 -0.24
C LEU A 17 -11.70 5.57 -1.41
N ASN A 18 -10.79 6.47 -1.09
CA ASN A 18 -9.93 7.15 -2.05
C ASN A 18 -8.49 6.84 -1.72
N ILE A 19 -7.71 6.46 -2.71
CA ILE A 19 -6.32 6.05 -2.53
C ILE A 19 -5.44 6.85 -3.48
N VAL A 20 -4.42 7.52 -2.96
CA VAL A 20 -3.41 8.19 -3.76
C VAL A 20 -2.04 7.59 -3.52
N ILE A 21 -1.40 7.18 -4.60
CA ILE A 21 -0.06 6.60 -4.60
C ILE A 21 0.82 7.40 -5.54
N GLY A 22 2.06 7.65 -5.15
CA GLY A 22 2.95 8.39 -6.04
C GLY A 22 4.32 8.63 -5.43
N GLN A 23 5.12 9.41 -6.14
CA GLN A 23 6.48 9.76 -5.75
C GLN A 23 6.53 10.38 -4.35
N ARG A 24 7.63 10.12 -3.65
CA ARG A 24 7.91 10.79 -2.38
C ARG A 24 8.16 12.29 -2.61
N GLY A 25 7.51 13.13 -1.81
CA GLY A 25 7.68 14.58 -1.88
C GLY A 25 6.84 15.31 -2.93
N CYS A 26 6.00 14.62 -3.73
CA CYS A 26 5.13 15.27 -4.72
C CYS A 26 3.94 16.06 -4.13
N GLY A 27 3.84 16.17 -2.79
CA GLY A 27 2.85 17.01 -2.12
C GLY A 27 1.56 16.29 -1.69
N LYS A 28 1.45 14.97 -1.76
CA LYS A 28 0.23 14.22 -1.38
C LYS A 28 -0.24 14.53 0.05
N THR A 29 0.63 14.36 1.03
CA THR A 29 0.35 14.63 2.44
C THR A 29 0.01 16.10 2.66
N PHE A 30 0.74 17.01 2.04
CA PHE A 30 0.49 18.44 2.07
C PHE A 30 -0.91 18.80 1.56
N GLN A 31 -1.31 18.28 0.40
CA GLN A 31 -2.64 18.52 -0.17
C GLN A 31 -3.76 17.91 0.68
N ALA A 32 -3.51 16.76 1.31
CA ALA A 32 -4.48 16.18 2.24
C ALA A 32 -4.69 17.05 3.48
N LYS A 33 -3.62 17.64 4.03
CA LYS A 33 -3.72 18.62 5.13
C LYS A 33 -4.51 19.86 4.68
N LYS A 34 -4.16 20.45 3.54
CA LYS A 34 -4.91 21.59 2.97
C LYS A 34 -6.38 21.29 2.80
N TRP A 35 -6.71 20.12 2.25
CA TRP A 35 -8.10 19.70 2.08
C TRP A 35 -8.82 19.57 3.41
N ALA A 36 -8.20 18.92 4.41
CA ALA A 36 -8.79 18.74 5.73
C ALA A 36 -9.05 20.07 6.44
N ILE A 37 -8.05 21.00 6.43
CA ILE A 37 -8.15 22.34 7.03
C ILE A 37 -9.23 23.16 6.31
N LYS A 38 -9.16 23.24 4.98
CA LYS A 38 -10.12 23.99 4.17
C LYS A 38 -11.55 23.53 4.44
N LYS A 39 -11.78 22.22 4.47
CA LYS A 39 -13.11 21.66 4.72
C LYS A 39 -13.59 21.93 6.14
N PHE A 40 -12.72 21.95 7.14
CA PHE A 40 -13.10 22.35 8.48
C PHE A 40 -13.51 23.83 8.52
N ILE A 41 -12.74 24.72 7.94
CA ILE A 41 -13.05 26.17 7.88
C ILE A 41 -14.39 26.42 7.17
N GLU A 42 -14.63 25.72 6.06
CA GLU A 42 -15.86 25.86 5.27
C GLU A 42 -17.11 25.28 5.93
N THR A 43 -16.98 24.19 6.67
CA THR A 43 -18.15 23.35 7.06
C THR A 43 -18.21 22.99 8.54
N GLY A 44 -17.18 23.29 9.34
CA GLY A 44 -17.04 22.82 10.71
C GLY A 44 -16.86 21.30 10.86
N LYS A 45 -16.68 20.56 9.73
CA LYS A 45 -16.52 19.11 9.77
C LYS A 45 -15.09 18.70 10.08
N GLU A 46 -14.96 17.90 11.12
CA GLU A 46 -13.69 17.45 11.67
C GLU A 46 -13.06 16.34 10.82
N PHE A 47 -11.77 16.09 11.05
CA PHE A 47 -11.05 14.99 10.41
C PHE A 47 -10.40 14.05 11.43
N ILE A 48 -10.08 12.83 11.01
CA ILE A 48 -9.17 11.92 11.72
C ILE A 48 -7.94 11.70 10.85
N TRP A 49 -6.77 11.91 11.44
CA TRP A 49 -5.49 11.61 10.83
C TRP A 49 -4.92 10.35 11.44
N ILE A 50 -4.76 9.31 10.62
CA ILE A 50 -4.28 8.00 11.06
C ILE A 50 -2.81 7.84 10.68
N ARG A 51 -2.04 7.32 11.64
CA ARG A 51 -0.73 6.69 11.42
C ARG A 51 -0.82 5.24 11.89
N ARG A 52 0.03 4.36 11.38
CA ARG A 52 -0.02 2.92 11.72
C ARG A 52 0.29 2.67 13.19
N TYR A 53 1.42 3.20 13.67
CA TYR A 53 1.90 2.96 15.03
C TYR A 53 1.84 4.20 15.92
N LYS A 54 1.68 3.96 17.23
CA LYS A 54 1.67 5.02 18.25
C LYS A 54 2.97 5.83 18.27
N THR A 55 4.09 5.20 17.93
CA THR A 55 5.41 5.84 17.86
C THR A 55 5.50 6.92 16.78
N GLU A 56 4.73 6.79 15.72
CA GLU A 56 4.67 7.75 14.60
C GLU A 56 3.89 9.03 14.96
N LEU A 57 3.18 9.02 16.08
CA LEU A 57 2.47 10.18 16.62
C LEU A 57 3.30 11.01 17.61
N LYS A 58 4.61 10.79 17.74
CA LYS A 58 5.47 11.55 18.65
C LYS A 58 5.76 12.98 18.20
N SER A 59 5.75 13.22 16.89
CA SER A 59 6.15 14.51 16.27
C SER A 59 4.94 15.29 15.74
N LEU A 60 3.79 15.20 16.42
CA LEU A 60 2.56 15.88 15.97
C LEU A 60 2.63 17.39 16.06
N GLN A 61 3.52 17.96 16.90
CA GLN A 61 3.61 19.41 17.08
C GLN A 61 3.94 20.15 15.77
N SER A 62 4.72 19.52 14.88
CA SER A 62 5.07 20.04 13.55
C SER A 62 4.04 19.73 12.45
N PHE A 63 2.85 19.25 12.79
CA PHE A 63 1.86 18.82 11.80
C PHE A 63 1.45 19.93 10.83
N PHE A 64 1.37 21.15 11.29
CA PHE A 64 0.96 22.31 10.49
C PHE A 64 2.14 23.14 9.96
N ASP A 65 3.38 22.86 10.34
CA ASP A 65 4.54 23.71 10.04
C ASP A 65 4.74 23.91 8.52
N ASP A 66 4.55 22.86 7.72
CA ASP A 66 4.65 22.93 6.27
C ASP A 66 3.53 23.76 5.64
N ILE A 67 2.34 23.76 6.21
CA ILE A 67 1.19 24.56 5.76
C ILE A 67 1.43 26.04 6.06
N VAL A 68 1.90 26.34 7.27
CA VAL A 68 2.18 27.72 7.72
C VAL A 68 3.38 28.28 6.97
N SER A 69 4.46 27.51 6.78
CA SER A 69 5.66 27.98 6.08
C SER A 69 5.42 28.34 4.61
N GLU A 70 4.42 27.72 3.97
CA GLU A 70 3.99 28.02 2.59
C GLU A 70 2.95 29.16 2.52
N GLY A 71 2.63 29.82 3.64
CA GLY A 71 1.69 30.96 3.70
C GLY A 71 0.23 30.60 3.47
N TYR A 72 -0.17 29.35 3.79
CA TYR A 72 -1.57 28.94 3.70
C TYR A 72 -2.30 29.14 5.03
N PHE A 73 -3.51 29.67 4.94
CA PHE A 73 -4.41 29.90 6.10
C PHE A 73 -3.85 30.87 7.15
N ASP A 74 -3.09 31.88 6.74
CA ASP A 74 -2.43 32.88 7.62
C ASP A 74 -3.41 33.65 8.51
N SER A 75 -4.69 33.73 8.13
CA SER A 75 -5.77 34.34 8.92
C SER A 75 -6.31 33.44 10.02
N HIS A 76 -5.83 32.21 10.13
CA HIS A 76 -6.30 31.21 11.08
C HIS A 76 -5.19 30.74 12.01
N SER A 77 -5.51 30.52 13.28
CA SER A 77 -4.61 29.91 14.24
C SER A 77 -4.64 28.40 14.10
N LEU A 78 -3.50 27.78 13.74
CA LEU A 78 -3.36 26.33 13.57
C LEU A 78 -2.49 25.77 14.70
N GLU A 79 -3.04 24.90 15.53
CA GLU A 79 -2.33 24.35 16.70
C GLU A 79 -2.56 22.87 16.88
N VAL A 80 -1.58 22.17 17.46
CA VAL A 80 -1.73 20.81 17.94
C VAL A 80 -1.56 20.76 19.44
N LYS A 81 -2.57 20.23 20.15
CA LYS A 81 -2.52 20.02 21.59
C LYS A 81 -2.84 18.53 21.90
N GLY A 82 -1.84 17.82 22.42
CA GLY A 82 -1.96 16.37 22.64
C GLY A 82 -2.17 15.60 21.33
N LYS A 83 -3.31 14.95 21.22
CA LYS A 83 -3.72 14.21 20.01
C LYS A 83 -4.87 14.88 19.26
N LYS A 84 -4.97 16.18 19.34
CA LYS A 84 -6.01 16.95 18.66
C LYS A 84 -5.41 18.10 17.89
N ALA A 85 -5.95 18.34 16.70
CA ALA A 85 -5.71 19.52 15.90
C ALA A 85 -6.76 20.58 16.24
N TYR A 86 -6.32 21.81 16.35
CA TYR A 86 -7.18 22.96 16.62
C TYR A 86 -7.01 23.99 15.51
N ILE A 87 -8.13 24.57 15.12
CA ILE A 87 -8.18 25.72 14.20
C ILE A 87 -9.04 26.80 14.89
N ASP A 88 -8.49 27.98 15.08
CA ASP A 88 -9.13 29.10 15.80
C ASP A 88 -9.67 28.67 17.18
N GLY A 89 -8.92 27.86 17.89
CA GLY A 89 -9.28 27.34 19.21
C GLY A 89 -10.34 26.25 19.22
N GLN A 90 -10.92 25.89 18.09
CA GLN A 90 -11.90 24.80 17.96
C GLN A 90 -11.22 23.48 17.55
N VAL A 91 -11.73 22.35 18.04
CA VAL A 91 -11.23 21.02 17.64
C VAL A 91 -11.57 20.79 16.17
N ALA A 92 -10.55 20.71 15.35
CA ALA A 92 -10.66 20.47 13.92
C ALA A 92 -10.39 19.00 13.55
N GLY A 93 -9.63 18.29 14.39
CA GLY A 93 -9.31 16.89 14.07
C GLY A 93 -8.65 16.13 15.20
N TYR A 94 -8.46 14.84 14.96
CA TYR A 94 -7.91 13.88 15.91
C TYR A 94 -6.79 13.07 15.28
N PHE A 95 -5.74 12.78 16.06
CA PHE A 95 -4.64 11.93 15.65
C PHE A 95 -4.77 10.55 16.28
N VAL A 96 -4.84 9.53 15.47
CA VAL A 96 -5.10 8.15 15.88
C VAL A 96 -4.03 7.22 15.35
N ALA A 97 -3.52 6.32 16.22
CA ALA A 97 -2.69 5.21 15.76
C ALA A 97 -3.56 3.98 15.52
N LEU A 98 -3.48 3.41 14.33
CA LEU A 98 -4.28 2.25 13.95
C LEU A 98 -4.03 1.05 14.89
N SER A 99 -2.78 0.85 15.33
CA SER A 99 -2.37 -0.22 16.25
C SER A 99 -3.08 -0.21 17.61
N VAL A 100 -3.71 0.89 17.99
CA VAL A 100 -4.47 1.02 19.25
C VAL A 100 -5.92 1.48 19.03
N SER A 101 -6.40 1.48 17.80
CA SER A 101 -7.74 1.96 17.44
C SER A 101 -8.85 1.11 18.04
N ALA A 102 -8.60 -0.16 18.33
CA ALA A 102 -9.54 -1.03 19.04
C ALA A 102 -9.99 -0.46 20.39
N ASN A 103 -9.13 0.29 21.08
CA ASN A 103 -9.44 0.96 22.33
C ASN A 103 -10.35 2.19 22.16
N GLN A 104 -10.62 2.59 20.92
CA GLN A 104 -11.43 3.78 20.59
C GLN A 104 -12.81 3.45 20.03
N LYS A 105 -13.20 2.15 20.01
CA LYS A 105 -14.50 1.71 19.49
C LYS A 105 -15.71 2.38 20.18
N SER A 106 -15.55 2.85 21.41
CA SER A 106 -16.60 3.53 22.16
C SER A 106 -16.54 5.07 22.08
N VAL A 107 -15.53 5.64 21.40
CA VAL A 107 -15.40 7.09 21.27
C VAL A 107 -16.30 7.58 20.13
N PRO A 108 -17.25 8.49 20.40
CA PRO A 108 -18.07 9.06 19.35
C PRO A 108 -17.28 10.14 18.58
N TYR A 109 -17.42 10.13 17.25
CA TYR A 109 -16.87 11.16 16.36
C TYR A 109 -18.00 11.78 15.51
N PRO A 110 -18.96 12.51 16.11
CA PRO A 110 -20.20 12.91 15.43
C PRO A 110 -19.97 13.90 14.29
N ASN A 111 -18.91 14.71 14.37
CA ASN A 111 -18.61 15.76 13.40
C ASN A 111 -17.56 15.35 12.36
N VAL A 112 -16.93 14.18 12.52
CA VAL A 112 -15.92 13.68 11.57
C VAL A 112 -16.58 13.19 10.31
N ASP A 113 -16.16 13.70 9.16
CA ASP A 113 -16.57 13.22 7.83
C ASP A 113 -15.38 12.79 6.95
N LYS A 114 -14.16 12.94 7.46
CA LYS A 114 -12.91 12.61 6.74
C LYS A 114 -11.98 11.79 7.60
N ILE A 115 -11.49 10.69 7.06
CA ILE A 115 -10.41 9.88 7.66
C ILE A 115 -9.26 9.86 6.67
N ILE A 116 -8.08 10.31 7.10
CA ILE A 116 -6.87 10.30 6.31
C ILE A 116 -5.90 9.31 6.92
N PHE A 117 -5.53 8.26 6.19
CA PHE A 117 -4.50 7.31 6.59
C PHE A 117 -3.22 7.60 5.81
N ASP A 118 -2.31 8.30 6.46
CA ASP A 118 -1.03 8.68 5.89
C ASP A 118 -0.01 7.57 6.06
N GLU A 119 0.76 7.31 4.98
CA GLU A 119 1.71 6.21 4.87
C GLU A 119 1.07 4.81 5.07
N PHE A 120 -0.10 4.57 4.42
CA PHE A 120 -0.74 3.25 4.49
C PHE A 120 0.09 2.15 3.82
N MET A 121 0.94 2.48 2.85
CA MET A 121 1.90 1.56 2.26
C MET A 121 3.22 1.64 3.00
N ILE A 122 3.80 0.47 3.29
CA ILE A 122 5.08 0.38 4.00
C ILE A 122 6.22 0.47 3.00
N GLU A 123 7.15 1.38 3.25
CA GLU A 123 8.46 1.38 2.62
C GLU A 123 9.32 0.24 3.18
N LYS A 124 10.26 -0.28 2.39
CA LYS A 124 11.19 -1.31 2.86
C LYS A 124 11.91 -0.84 4.13
N GLY A 125 11.91 -1.67 5.18
CA GLY A 125 12.52 -1.35 6.46
C GLY A 125 12.02 -2.24 7.59
N ASN A 126 12.16 -1.78 8.82
CA ASN A 126 11.77 -2.51 10.03
C ASN A 126 10.27 -2.38 10.39
N ILE A 127 9.52 -1.57 9.65
CA ILE A 127 8.09 -1.38 9.87
C ILE A 127 7.34 -2.52 9.15
N ARG A 128 6.32 -3.07 9.79
CA ARG A 128 5.47 -4.13 9.24
C ARG A 128 4.01 -3.70 9.27
N TYR A 129 3.18 -4.31 8.41
CA TYR A 129 1.74 -4.20 8.54
C TYR A 129 1.26 -4.80 9.86
N LEU A 130 0.18 -4.26 10.40
CA LEU A 130 -0.45 -4.88 11.57
C LEU A 130 -1.07 -6.22 11.17
N PRO A 131 -1.12 -7.20 12.06
CA PRO A 131 -1.98 -8.37 11.84
C PRO A 131 -3.41 -7.92 11.51
N ASN A 132 -3.99 -8.43 10.43
CA ASN A 132 -5.34 -8.08 9.95
C ASN A 132 -5.55 -6.54 9.82
N GLU A 133 -4.55 -5.85 9.27
CA GLU A 133 -4.54 -4.38 9.22
C GLU A 133 -5.76 -3.80 8.52
N VAL A 134 -6.18 -4.38 7.39
CA VAL A 134 -7.32 -3.88 6.62
C VAL A 134 -8.62 -4.00 7.42
N GLU A 135 -8.84 -5.14 8.07
CA GLU A 135 -10.01 -5.33 8.94
C GLU A 135 -9.99 -4.40 10.15
N THR A 136 -8.80 -4.17 10.72
CA THR A 136 -8.62 -3.21 11.82
C THR A 136 -8.97 -1.79 11.37
N PHE A 137 -8.54 -1.40 10.16
CA PHE A 137 -8.88 -0.12 9.56
C PHE A 137 -10.39 -0.02 9.28
N LEU A 138 -11.00 -1.04 8.67
CA LEU A 138 -12.43 -1.07 8.37
C LEU A 138 -13.28 -1.03 9.63
N ALA A 139 -12.92 -1.78 10.68
CA ALA A 139 -13.62 -1.75 11.96
C ALA A 139 -13.54 -0.36 12.64
N PHE A 140 -12.40 0.32 12.53
CA PHE A 140 -12.28 1.70 13.00
C PHE A 140 -13.09 2.66 12.14
N PHE A 141 -13.02 2.54 10.82
CA PHE A 141 -13.80 3.35 9.90
C PHE A 141 -15.30 3.21 10.15
N ASP A 142 -15.80 1.98 10.30
CA ASP A 142 -17.20 1.70 10.66
C ASP A 142 -17.62 2.37 11.99
N THR A 143 -16.75 2.31 13.01
CA THR A 143 -16.96 3.00 14.29
C THR A 143 -17.12 4.51 14.11
N VAL A 144 -16.37 5.13 13.19
CA VAL A 144 -16.43 6.56 12.92
C VAL A 144 -17.66 6.91 12.10
N ILE A 145 -17.89 6.19 11.00
CA ILE A 145 -19.02 6.52 10.08
C ILE A 145 -20.37 6.16 10.67
N ARG A 146 -20.47 5.05 11.40
CA ARG A 146 -21.75 4.47 11.84
C ARG A 146 -22.74 4.46 10.67
N ASN A 147 -23.88 5.09 10.79
CA ASN A 147 -24.91 5.13 9.74
C ASN A 147 -24.84 6.40 8.85
N ARG A 148 -23.67 7.09 8.78
CA ARG A 148 -23.53 8.32 8.01
C ARG A 148 -22.99 8.01 6.60
N SER A 149 -23.65 8.54 5.59
CA SER A 149 -23.28 8.32 4.18
C SER A 149 -22.25 9.31 3.63
N ASN A 150 -21.92 10.37 4.38
CA ASN A 150 -21.08 11.47 3.92
C ASN A 150 -19.61 11.36 4.37
N CYS A 151 -19.24 10.29 5.10
CA CYS A 151 -17.86 10.07 5.50
C CYS A 151 -17.04 9.42 4.40
N ARG A 152 -15.79 9.84 4.26
CA ARG A 152 -14.84 9.30 3.29
C ARG A 152 -13.49 9.00 3.91
N ALA A 153 -12.83 7.99 3.37
CA ALA A 153 -11.44 7.69 3.69
C ALA A 153 -10.53 8.10 2.53
N LEU A 154 -9.36 8.67 2.87
CA LEU A 154 -8.25 8.95 1.98
C LEU A 154 -7.01 8.22 2.49
N LEU A 155 -6.49 7.28 1.73
CA LEU A 155 -5.26 6.56 2.00
C LEU A 155 -4.14 7.14 1.15
N ILE A 156 -3.02 7.50 1.78
CA ILE A 156 -1.87 8.14 1.12
C ILE A 156 -0.68 7.20 1.23
N GLY A 157 -0.10 6.84 0.08
CA GLY A 157 1.06 5.97 0.01
C GLY A 157 2.14 6.48 -0.93
N ASN A 158 3.38 6.10 -0.65
CA ASN A 158 4.46 6.23 -1.61
C ASN A 158 4.45 5.04 -2.56
N ASN A 159 5.00 5.24 -3.75
CA ASN A 159 4.99 4.25 -4.81
C ASN A 159 5.99 3.11 -4.53
N MET A 160 5.61 2.13 -3.71
CA MET A 160 6.49 1.03 -3.28
C MET A 160 6.18 -0.30 -3.95
N SER A 161 4.92 -0.67 -4.02
CA SER A 161 4.48 -1.95 -4.59
C SER A 161 3.00 -1.92 -4.90
N VAL A 162 2.60 -2.51 -6.02
CA VAL A 162 1.18 -2.79 -6.31
C VAL A 162 0.62 -3.86 -5.38
N VAL A 163 1.48 -4.51 -4.62
CA VAL A 163 1.12 -5.55 -3.68
C VAL A 163 1.14 -4.97 -2.28
N ASN A 164 -0.04 -4.79 -1.76
CA ASN A 164 -0.26 -4.37 -0.39
C ASN A 164 -1.56 -5.01 0.12
N PRO A 165 -1.72 -5.18 1.43
CA PRO A 165 -2.89 -5.87 2.00
C PRO A 165 -4.23 -5.27 1.57
N TYR A 166 -4.30 -3.97 1.32
CA TYR A 166 -5.53 -3.29 0.91
C TYR A 166 -5.96 -3.69 -0.49
N PHE A 167 -5.03 -3.70 -1.45
CA PHE A 167 -5.34 -4.10 -2.83
C PHE A 167 -5.73 -5.57 -2.90
N GLU A 168 -5.06 -6.39 -2.11
CA GLU A 168 -5.38 -7.79 -2.00
C GLU A 168 -6.76 -8.02 -1.39
N TYR A 169 -7.07 -7.41 -0.26
CA TYR A 169 -8.35 -7.54 0.44
C TYR A 169 -9.54 -7.12 -0.44
N PHE A 170 -9.40 -6.05 -1.20
CA PHE A 170 -10.45 -5.54 -2.09
C PHE A 170 -10.40 -6.11 -3.51
N ASN A 171 -9.55 -7.11 -3.78
CA ASN A 171 -9.33 -7.69 -5.12
C ASN A 171 -9.06 -6.64 -6.20
N ILE A 172 -8.24 -5.63 -5.87
CA ILE A 172 -7.90 -4.55 -6.77
C ILE A 172 -6.75 -4.98 -7.66
N THR A 173 -7.02 -5.08 -8.96
CA THR A 173 -5.98 -5.28 -9.98
C THR A 173 -5.98 -4.06 -10.90
N ILE A 174 -4.88 -3.32 -10.90
CA ILE A 174 -4.74 -2.13 -11.72
C ILE A 174 -3.94 -2.48 -12.96
N PRO A 175 -4.51 -2.27 -14.17
CA PRO A 175 -3.80 -2.52 -15.41
C PRO A 175 -2.51 -1.69 -15.50
N TYR A 176 -1.47 -2.28 -16.07
CA TYR A 176 -0.21 -1.60 -16.28
C TYR A 176 -0.39 -0.29 -17.07
N GLY A 177 0.28 0.76 -16.64
CA GLY A 177 0.23 2.08 -17.29
C GLY A 177 -1.00 2.91 -16.94
N THR A 178 -1.94 2.38 -16.15
CA THR A 178 -3.11 3.12 -15.70
C THR A 178 -2.72 4.09 -14.59
N THR A 179 -3.02 5.36 -14.77
CA THR A 179 -2.78 6.41 -13.76
C THR A 179 -3.99 6.65 -12.87
N PHE A 180 -5.16 6.21 -13.30
CA PHE A 180 -6.41 6.33 -12.56
C PHE A 180 -7.27 5.09 -12.73
N TRP A 181 -7.73 4.53 -11.61
CA TRP A 181 -8.64 3.38 -11.57
C TRP A 181 -9.79 3.65 -10.59
N SER A 182 -10.99 3.21 -10.92
CA SER A 182 -12.12 3.29 -9.99
C SER A 182 -13.15 2.19 -10.24
N ASN A 183 -13.84 1.83 -9.15
CA ASN A 183 -15.06 1.05 -9.19
C ASN A 183 -16.21 1.82 -8.51
N GLU A 184 -17.26 1.13 -8.10
CA GLU A 184 -18.40 1.74 -7.43
C GLU A 184 -18.02 2.48 -6.14
N ASN A 185 -17.13 1.92 -5.32
CA ASN A 185 -16.82 2.37 -3.95
C ASN A 185 -15.42 2.94 -3.79
N ILE A 186 -14.48 2.63 -4.68
CA ILE A 186 -13.06 2.93 -4.55
C ILE A 186 -12.58 3.74 -5.74
N ALA A 187 -11.77 4.76 -5.49
CA ALA A 187 -10.99 5.45 -6.52
C ALA A 187 -9.51 5.41 -6.14
N ILE A 188 -8.66 5.17 -7.12
CA ILE A 188 -7.20 5.11 -6.96
C ILE A 188 -6.54 5.98 -8.00
N GLU A 189 -5.66 6.86 -7.58
CA GLU A 189 -4.87 7.71 -8.45
C GLU A 189 -3.38 7.46 -8.23
N TYR A 190 -2.68 7.15 -9.32
CA TYR A 190 -1.23 7.11 -9.35
C TYR A 190 -0.71 8.46 -9.81
N THR A 191 -0.21 9.24 -8.87
CA THR A 191 0.36 10.54 -9.20
C THR A 191 1.81 10.38 -9.67
N MET A 192 2.06 10.92 -10.86
CA MET A 192 3.38 11.08 -11.45
C MET A 192 3.55 12.54 -11.83
N ASN A 193 4.57 13.15 -11.30
CA ASN A 193 4.91 14.51 -11.66
C ASN A 193 6.33 14.53 -12.27
N GLU A 194 6.39 14.48 -13.60
CA GLU A 194 7.67 14.49 -14.35
C GLU A 194 8.43 15.81 -14.13
N SER A 195 7.71 16.92 -14.04
CA SER A 195 8.30 18.22 -13.78
C SER A 195 8.96 18.28 -12.40
N PHE A 196 8.31 17.74 -11.37
CA PHE A 196 8.88 17.60 -10.03
C PHE A 196 10.09 16.65 -10.00
N ALA A 197 10.02 15.53 -10.71
CA ALA A 197 11.14 14.61 -10.84
C ALA A 197 12.35 15.28 -11.47
N ASN A 198 12.15 16.04 -12.55
CA ASN A 198 13.20 16.76 -13.25
C ASN A 198 13.81 17.86 -12.36
N GLN A 199 13.00 18.68 -11.70
CA GLN A 199 13.49 19.69 -10.74
C GLN A 199 14.33 19.07 -9.62
N ARG A 200 13.88 17.93 -9.10
CA ARG A 200 14.61 17.21 -8.04
C ARG A 200 15.92 16.62 -8.56
N LEU A 201 15.96 16.16 -9.80
CA LEU A 201 17.18 15.69 -10.46
C LEU A 201 18.23 16.81 -10.61
N GLU A 202 17.82 18.06 -10.76
CA GLU A 202 18.71 19.22 -10.87
C GLU A 202 19.34 19.62 -9.52
N THR A 203 18.79 19.13 -8.40
CA THR A 203 19.38 19.42 -7.07
C THR A 203 20.68 18.63 -6.85
N PRO A 204 21.61 19.12 -5.98
CA PRO A 204 22.80 18.37 -5.62
C PRO A 204 22.50 16.97 -5.08
N PHE A 205 21.44 16.81 -4.30
CA PHE A 205 20.99 15.50 -3.80
C PHE A 205 20.46 14.62 -4.93
N GLY A 206 19.69 15.17 -5.85
CA GLY A 206 19.19 14.45 -7.02
C GLY A 206 20.33 13.91 -7.90
N GLN A 207 21.36 14.72 -8.12
CA GLN A 207 22.56 14.29 -8.84
C GLN A 207 23.32 13.17 -8.11
N LEU A 208 23.41 13.27 -6.77
CA LEU A 208 24.06 12.23 -5.93
C LEU A 208 23.38 10.87 -6.04
N ILE A 209 22.03 10.85 -6.11
CA ILE A 209 21.26 9.58 -6.14
C ILE A 209 20.94 9.09 -7.54
N LYS A 210 21.24 9.85 -8.58
CA LYS A 210 20.99 9.51 -9.97
C LYS A 210 21.67 8.18 -10.34
N GLY A 211 20.89 7.25 -10.93
CA GLY A 211 21.38 5.93 -11.31
C GLY A 211 21.52 4.92 -10.17
N THR A 212 21.27 5.32 -8.92
CA THR A 212 21.19 4.38 -7.80
C THR A 212 19.80 3.73 -7.70
N ASN A 213 19.71 2.59 -7.02
CA ASN A 213 18.40 1.96 -6.73
C ASN A 213 17.46 2.91 -5.98
N TYR A 214 17.99 3.74 -5.09
CA TYR A 214 17.22 4.75 -4.38
C TYR A 214 16.75 5.88 -5.31
N GLY A 215 17.58 6.33 -6.22
CA GLY A 215 17.24 7.34 -7.22
C GLY A 215 16.17 6.85 -8.19
N ASN A 216 16.32 5.65 -8.73
CA ASN A 216 15.34 5.00 -9.58
C ASN A 216 13.98 4.90 -8.88
N PHE A 217 13.97 4.58 -7.60
CA PHE A 217 12.78 4.52 -6.77
C PHE A 217 12.18 5.92 -6.50
N SER A 218 12.99 6.86 -6.00
CA SER A 218 12.48 8.13 -5.48
C SER A 218 12.24 9.21 -6.54
N LEU A 219 12.94 9.13 -7.68
CA LEU A 219 12.89 10.12 -8.75
C LEU A 219 12.13 9.61 -9.99
N GLU A 220 12.38 8.38 -10.41
CA GLU A 220 11.88 7.89 -11.69
C GLU A 220 10.59 7.06 -11.55
N ASN A 221 10.11 6.85 -10.33
CA ASN A 221 8.89 6.07 -10.07
C ASN A 221 8.88 4.66 -10.70
N LYS A 222 10.08 4.12 -10.97
CA LYS A 222 10.28 2.86 -11.71
C LYS A 222 9.78 1.62 -10.96
N SER A 223 9.64 1.68 -9.63
CA SER A 223 9.31 0.50 -8.83
C SER A 223 7.96 -0.14 -9.18
N LEU A 224 7.01 0.62 -9.71
CA LEU A 224 5.73 0.08 -10.20
C LEU A 224 5.73 -0.30 -11.69
N ARG A 225 6.60 0.32 -12.49
CA ARG A 225 6.56 0.16 -13.95
C ARG A 225 7.57 -0.86 -14.49
N ASP A 226 8.72 -1.01 -13.84
CA ASP A 226 9.87 -1.68 -14.46
C ASP A 226 10.20 -3.06 -13.90
N ASN A 227 9.41 -3.60 -12.96
CA ASN A 227 9.67 -4.95 -12.47
C ASN A 227 8.89 -6.03 -13.25
N LEU A 228 8.72 -5.81 -14.56
CA LEU A 228 8.23 -6.84 -15.48
C LEU A 228 9.27 -7.95 -15.74
N ASN A 229 10.49 -7.77 -15.26
CA ASN A 229 11.48 -8.84 -15.27
C ASN A 229 10.90 -10.08 -14.60
N PHE A 230 10.92 -11.19 -15.31
CA PHE A 230 10.35 -12.46 -14.87
C PHE A 230 8.82 -12.51 -14.77
N ILE A 231 8.10 -11.56 -15.39
CA ILE A 231 6.66 -11.66 -15.58
C ILE A 231 6.38 -12.24 -16.95
N GLU A 232 5.84 -13.46 -16.97
CA GLU A 232 5.49 -14.17 -18.19
C GLU A 232 4.40 -15.19 -17.89
N ALA A 233 3.35 -15.22 -18.71
CA ALA A 233 2.34 -16.26 -18.61
C ALA A 233 2.97 -17.62 -18.94
N LYS A 234 2.59 -18.65 -18.20
CA LYS A 234 3.11 -20.00 -18.47
C LYS A 234 2.85 -20.43 -19.91
N SER A 235 3.84 -21.07 -20.51
CA SER A 235 3.73 -21.63 -21.85
C SER A 235 2.71 -22.79 -21.89
N GLN A 236 2.24 -23.11 -23.09
CA GLN A 236 1.36 -24.28 -23.29
C GLN A 236 2.09 -25.61 -23.06
N THR A 237 3.41 -25.63 -23.19
CA THR A 237 4.27 -26.80 -22.97
C THR A 237 4.60 -27.03 -21.50
N ALA A 238 4.34 -26.04 -20.63
CA ALA A 238 4.59 -26.14 -19.21
C ALA A 238 3.71 -27.20 -18.55
N LYS A 239 4.32 -28.10 -17.77
CA LYS A 239 3.64 -29.18 -17.06
C LYS A 239 3.58 -28.87 -15.57
N PHE A 240 2.41 -29.10 -14.98
CA PHE A 240 2.21 -28.99 -13.54
C PHE A 240 3.14 -29.92 -12.78
N LYS A 241 3.65 -29.44 -11.63
CA LYS A 241 4.52 -30.22 -10.74
C LYS A 241 3.99 -30.32 -9.32
N PHE A 242 3.67 -29.19 -8.69
CA PHE A 242 3.14 -29.13 -7.31
C PHE A 242 2.56 -27.75 -7.03
N ASN A 243 1.93 -27.62 -5.88
CA ASN A 243 1.41 -26.35 -5.35
C ASN A 243 2.18 -25.91 -4.10
N PHE A 244 2.26 -24.60 -3.89
CA PHE A 244 2.37 -24.02 -2.56
C PHE A 244 1.01 -23.53 -2.10
N GLN A 245 0.71 -23.67 -0.80
CA GLN A 245 -0.51 -23.15 -0.18
C GLN A 245 -0.17 -22.30 1.05
N TYR A 246 -0.69 -21.08 1.06
CA TYR A 246 -0.68 -20.19 2.21
C TYR A 246 -2.12 -19.77 2.50
N GLU A 247 -2.69 -20.28 3.60
CA GLU A 247 -4.11 -20.13 3.93
C GLU A 247 -5.01 -20.59 2.77
N ASP A 248 -5.83 -19.72 2.23
CA ASP A 248 -6.73 -19.96 1.08
C ASP A 248 -6.07 -19.73 -0.29
N LYS A 249 -4.80 -19.27 -0.32
CA LYS A 249 -4.06 -18.96 -1.55
C LYS A 249 -3.24 -20.14 -2.03
N TYR A 250 -3.38 -20.45 -3.30
CA TYR A 250 -2.61 -21.47 -3.99
C TYR A 250 -1.71 -20.85 -5.05
N PHE A 251 -0.49 -21.37 -5.14
CA PHE A 251 0.50 -21.04 -6.16
C PHE A 251 0.87 -22.34 -6.88
N GLY A 252 0.38 -22.50 -8.11
CA GLY A 252 0.76 -23.66 -8.93
C GLY A 252 2.17 -23.45 -9.50
N VAL A 253 2.99 -24.50 -9.40
CA VAL A 253 4.35 -24.53 -9.92
C VAL A 253 4.38 -25.40 -11.17
N TRP A 254 4.83 -24.81 -12.27
CA TRP A 254 4.81 -25.43 -13.60
C TRP A 254 6.22 -25.41 -14.20
N PHE A 255 6.66 -26.54 -14.74
CA PHE A 255 7.97 -26.68 -15.36
C PHE A 255 7.83 -26.76 -16.88
N ASP A 256 8.57 -25.92 -17.57
CA ASP A 256 8.75 -25.99 -19.02
C ASP A 256 10.19 -26.41 -19.32
N LEU A 257 10.36 -27.69 -19.50
CA LEU A 257 11.69 -28.27 -19.80
C LEU A 257 12.19 -27.91 -21.21
N SER A 258 11.29 -27.52 -22.11
CA SER A 258 11.65 -27.17 -23.49
C SER A 258 12.31 -25.78 -23.55
N ASN A 259 11.94 -24.90 -22.63
CA ASN A 259 12.42 -23.51 -22.56
C ASN A 259 13.30 -23.23 -21.32
N ASP A 260 13.59 -24.26 -20.52
CA ASP A 260 14.35 -24.16 -19.26
C ASP A 260 13.77 -23.10 -18.30
N LYS A 261 12.43 -23.09 -18.18
CA LYS A 261 11.69 -22.13 -17.37
C LYS A 261 10.82 -22.82 -16.31
N ILE A 262 10.68 -22.16 -15.17
CA ILE A 262 9.73 -22.52 -14.12
C ILE A 262 8.77 -21.34 -13.96
N TYR A 263 7.46 -21.65 -13.95
CA TYR A 263 6.41 -20.67 -13.78
C TYR A 263 5.68 -20.84 -12.46
N ILE A 264 5.42 -19.74 -11.79
CA ILE A 264 4.51 -19.63 -10.64
C ILE A 264 3.23 -18.96 -11.12
N SER A 265 2.11 -19.63 -10.93
CA SER A 265 0.81 -19.22 -11.48
C SER A 265 -0.30 -19.32 -10.43
N SER A 266 -1.37 -18.54 -10.59
CA SER A 266 -2.63 -18.71 -9.86
C SER A 266 -3.37 -19.98 -10.27
N GLN A 267 -3.07 -20.52 -11.46
CA GLN A 267 -3.59 -21.81 -11.90
C GLN A 267 -2.88 -22.93 -11.16
N TYR A 268 -3.64 -23.74 -10.46
CA TYR A 268 -3.14 -24.88 -9.66
C TYR A 268 -3.95 -26.14 -9.94
N ASP A 269 -3.41 -27.28 -9.55
CA ASP A 269 -4.13 -28.55 -9.60
C ASP A 269 -4.56 -28.92 -8.17
N ALA A 270 -5.88 -28.94 -7.92
CA ALA A 270 -6.43 -29.25 -6.60
C ALA A 270 -6.07 -30.64 -6.07
N TYR A 271 -5.80 -31.58 -6.97
CA TYR A 271 -5.40 -32.96 -6.64
C TYR A 271 -3.87 -33.13 -6.64
N GLY A 272 -3.15 -32.08 -7.00
CA GLY A 272 -1.71 -32.08 -7.08
C GLY A 272 -1.05 -32.05 -5.69
N ARG A 273 0.20 -32.53 -5.65
CA ARG A 273 1.01 -32.43 -4.44
C ARG A 273 1.05 -30.99 -3.96
N THR A 274 0.69 -30.74 -2.70
CA THR A 274 0.63 -29.41 -2.11
C THR A 274 1.55 -29.30 -0.90
N TYR A 275 2.38 -28.26 -0.89
CA TYR A 275 3.20 -27.87 0.25
C TYR A 275 2.53 -26.73 1.00
N THR A 276 2.09 -26.98 2.24
CA THR A 276 1.49 -25.94 3.09
C THR A 276 2.58 -25.13 3.78
N LEU A 277 2.39 -23.82 3.84
CA LEU A 277 3.33 -22.88 4.41
C LEU A 277 3.02 -22.57 5.89
N THR A 278 1.78 -22.87 6.32
CA THR A 278 1.32 -22.67 7.70
C THR A 278 0.76 -23.97 8.28
N THR A 279 0.78 -24.09 9.62
CA THR A 279 0.18 -25.23 10.32
C THR A 279 -1.35 -25.21 10.28
N ASN A 280 -1.97 -24.05 10.10
CA ASN A 280 -3.42 -23.90 10.09
C ASN A 280 -4.09 -24.54 8.88
N THR A 281 -3.34 -24.72 7.80
CA THR A 281 -3.81 -25.33 6.55
C THR A 281 -3.28 -26.73 6.33
N HIS A 282 -2.63 -27.31 7.36
CA HIS A 282 -2.10 -28.65 7.28
C HIS A 282 -3.25 -29.68 7.35
N GLU A 283 -3.41 -30.43 6.30
CA GLU A 283 -4.30 -31.58 6.19
C GLU A 283 -3.47 -32.86 5.98
N PRO A 284 -4.01 -34.06 6.26
CA PRO A 284 -3.25 -35.32 6.12
C PRO A 284 -2.60 -35.53 4.74
N ASN A 285 -3.18 -34.93 3.71
CA ASN A 285 -2.72 -35.06 2.31
C ASN A 285 -1.73 -33.98 1.88
N LYS A 286 -1.43 -33.04 2.78
CA LYS A 286 -0.57 -31.87 2.48
C LYS A 286 0.71 -31.93 3.29
N LEU A 287 1.82 -31.53 2.67
CA LEU A 287 3.13 -31.61 3.27
C LEU A 287 3.50 -30.25 3.85
N TYR A 288 3.82 -30.19 5.16
CA TYR A 288 4.22 -28.94 5.81
C TYR A 288 5.69 -28.57 5.51
N ILE A 289 5.92 -27.43 4.90
CA ILE A 289 7.20 -27.05 4.31
C ILE A 289 8.35 -26.95 5.32
N LYS A 290 8.10 -26.50 6.57
CA LYS A 290 9.16 -26.39 7.60
C LYS A 290 9.74 -27.72 8.02
N GLN A 291 8.99 -28.82 7.84
CA GLN A 291 9.49 -30.17 8.12
C GLN A 291 10.36 -30.71 6.97
N MET A 292 10.47 -29.97 5.89
CA MET A 292 10.93 -30.49 4.62
C MET A 292 12.07 -29.69 3.97
N LYS A 293 12.92 -29.05 4.78
CA LYS A 293 14.05 -28.20 4.37
C LYS A 293 15.02 -28.79 3.32
N ASN A 294 14.98 -30.11 3.10
CA ASN A 294 15.88 -30.82 2.17
C ASN A 294 15.18 -31.34 0.90
N ILE A 295 13.97 -30.87 0.59
CA ILE A 295 13.27 -31.36 -0.58
C ILE A 295 13.89 -30.78 -1.86
N HIS A 296 14.12 -31.66 -2.79
CA HIS A 296 14.64 -31.36 -4.12
C HIS A 296 13.86 -30.24 -4.83
N HIS A 297 12.53 -30.24 -4.73
CA HIS A 297 11.66 -29.21 -5.33
C HIS A 297 11.95 -27.79 -4.81
N ILE A 298 12.22 -27.64 -3.51
CA ILE A 298 12.55 -26.32 -2.91
C ILE A 298 13.90 -25.84 -3.40
N LYS A 299 14.89 -26.75 -3.49
CA LYS A 299 16.21 -26.40 -4.03
C LYS A 299 16.10 -25.92 -5.46
N ILE A 300 15.33 -26.62 -6.30
CA ILE A 300 15.12 -26.25 -7.72
C ILE A 300 14.53 -24.82 -7.82
N ILE A 301 13.54 -24.46 -6.98
CA ILE A 301 12.96 -23.12 -7.02
C ILE A 301 13.99 -22.05 -6.65
N LYS A 302 14.82 -22.27 -5.63
CA LYS A 302 15.91 -21.35 -5.26
C LYS A 302 16.96 -21.21 -6.34
N GLU A 303 17.37 -22.33 -6.93
CA GLU A 303 18.33 -22.38 -8.04
C GLU A 303 17.78 -21.66 -9.25
N ALA A 304 16.52 -21.94 -9.64
CA ALA A 304 15.86 -21.28 -10.76
C ALA A 304 15.78 -19.75 -10.57
N TRP A 305 15.52 -19.28 -9.36
CA TRP A 305 15.57 -17.85 -9.06
C TRP A 305 17.01 -17.30 -9.20
N GLY A 306 17.99 -18.03 -8.67
CA GLY A 306 19.40 -17.63 -8.74
C GLY A 306 19.95 -17.49 -10.15
N VAL A 307 19.49 -18.31 -11.09
CA VAL A 307 19.91 -18.30 -12.50
C VAL A 307 18.95 -17.54 -13.42
N GLY A 308 17.86 -16.95 -12.88
CA GLY A 308 16.92 -16.15 -13.67
C GLY A 308 15.95 -16.96 -14.54
N SER A 309 15.68 -18.22 -14.20
CA SER A 309 14.73 -19.09 -14.91
C SER A 309 13.37 -19.24 -14.21
N LEU A 310 13.11 -18.50 -13.11
CA LEU A 310 11.84 -18.50 -12.41
C LEU A 310 10.98 -17.31 -12.88
N TYR A 311 9.81 -17.60 -13.43
CA TYR A 311 8.86 -16.64 -13.97
C TYR A 311 7.53 -16.67 -13.22
N PHE A 312 6.79 -15.56 -13.27
CA PHE A 312 5.54 -15.39 -12.57
C PHE A 312 4.45 -14.93 -13.54
N GLU A 313 3.26 -15.48 -13.41
CA GLU A 313 2.11 -15.17 -14.27
C GLU A 313 1.81 -13.66 -14.34
N ASN A 314 1.92 -12.98 -13.21
CA ASN A 314 1.72 -11.55 -13.09
C ASN A 314 2.49 -11.00 -11.88
N GLN A 315 2.47 -9.68 -11.74
CA GLN A 315 3.20 -9.01 -10.69
C GLN A 315 2.64 -9.30 -9.28
N GLN A 316 1.33 -9.52 -9.17
CA GLN A 316 0.68 -9.91 -7.91
C GLN A 316 1.20 -11.26 -7.42
N ILE A 317 1.22 -12.27 -8.31
CA ILE A 317 1.75 -13.61 -8.00
C ILE A 317 3.22 -13.53 -7.61
N LYS A 318 4.03 -12.75 -8.34
CA LYS A 318 5.46 -12.57 -8.03
C LYS A 318 5.66 -12.02 -6.63
N ALA A 319 4.94 -10.99 -6.25
CA ALA A 319 5.14 -10.36 -4.97
C ALA A 319 4.58 -11.19 -3.82
N ASN A 320 3.40 -11.79 -3.95
CA ASN A 320 2.86 -12.74 -2.97
C ASN A 320 3.81 -13.92 -2.77
N PHE A 321 4.42 -14.42 -3.84
CA PHE A 321 5.40 -15.49 -3.75
C PHE A 321 6.61 -15.06 -2.92
N PHE A 322 7.16 -13.87 -3.16
CA PHE A 322 8.32 -13.37 -2.40
C PHE A 322 7.99 -12.98 -0.97
N GLU A 323 6.78 -12.56 -0.70
CA GLU A 323 6.34 -12.21 0.64
C GLU A 323 6.02 -13.45 1.48
N LEU A 324 5.28 -14.39 0.93
CA LEU A 324 4.68 -15.51 1.68
C LEU A 324 5.46 -16.81 1.54
N VAL A 325 5.99 -17.11 0.37
CA VAL A 325 6.59 -18.39 0.03
C VAL A 325 8.11 -18.37 0.18
N TYR A 326 8.77 -17.44 -0.49
CA TYR A 326 10.23 -17.41 -0.59
C TYR A 326 10.96 -17.33 0.76
N PRO A 327 10.49 -16.59 1.79
CA PRO A 327 11.14 -16.56 3.10
C PRO A 327 11.11 -17.90 3.84
N LEU A 328 10.23 -18.82 3.44
CA LEU A 328 10.06 -20.13 4.05
C LEU A 328 10.80 -21.24 3.30
N LEU A 329 11.22 -20.96 2.06
CA LEU A 329 12.08 -21.84 1.30
C LEU A 329 13.51 -21.79 1.84
#